data_8e96aaed5c3f675736a338d2a9057b5d
#
_entry.id   8e96aaed5c3f675736a338d2a9057b5d
#
_cell.length_a   1.000
_cell.length_b   1.000
_cell.length_c   1.000
_cell.angle_alpha   90.00
_cell.angle_beta   90.00
_cell.angle_gamma   90.00
#
_symmetry.space_group_name_H-M   'P 1'
#
loop_
_entity.id
_entity.type
_entity.pdbx_description
1 polymer ?
#
loop_
_entity_poly.entity_id
_entity_poly.type
_entity_poly.pdbx_seq_one_letter_code
_entity_poly.pdbx_strand_id
1 'polypeptide(L)'
;MDTRAPERWAAPLATVVLGLMLAYAIIGIPEFDRDRVNATDYVNPLNRWIWLGLLAMAAPVAVVRWRRVVRLLGASWPLLLLYAYFAASTVWALDSPASTRRMLFTIVQLLLLVVLLSGLRRAATAHVLVLAVCVAAAVMDVAAYAVMPGYAMTDEGFAGLQLQKNQTGLMMMYGCMAAATAYTLRRDTLWRIGVAGALLLMLAILVATRSTTSQAITLLAPLVVVAMLILAARPRNQVWATVLLALATMAGVIFLYLAWCSVTGADPWLPMRGATFTGRTDLWQFVMDEIMKRPWFGAGYASFWSIDPAIQPSLKSDMWFGVYAIINEGHQGYLDLLATGGIVGLLLGLFVVLRTIGIGARAMTQADPASTAWQRGTLARPTAVFHMTLLTSLLVHNFTESNLFSNNSVLAVAFVLAALDLEQWRLGAPARIRAPIRQGPAGAAAALPS
;
A
#
# COMPACT_ATOMS: atom_id res chain seq x y z
N MET A 1 15.79 -35.39 -22.52
CA MET A 1 14.71 -34.97 -21.61
C MET A 1 14.48 -33.48 -21.78
N ASP A 2 13.28 -33.04 -22.17
CA ASP A 2 12.97 -31.63 -22.42
C ASP A 2 13.04 -30.84 -21.08
N THR A 3 14.15 -30.14 -20.89
CA THR A 3 14.39 -29.30 -19.69
C THR A 3 13.39 -28.14 -19.57
N ARG A 4 12.50 -27.95 -20.56
CA ARG A 4 11.46 -26.91 -20.58
C ARG A 4 10.12 -27.37 -19.97
N ALA A 5 9.91 -28.67 -19.76
CA ALA A 5 8.66 -29.20 -19.23
C ALA A 5 8.30 -28.67 -17.82
N PRO A 6 9.21 -28.61 -16.83
CA PRO A 6 8.89 -28.11 -15.50
C PRO A 6 8.58 -26.59 -15.48
N GLU A 7 8.96 -25.84 -16.51
CA GLU A 7 8.66 -24.40 -16.57
C GLU A 7 7.23 -24.07 -17.01
N ARG A 8 6.52 -25.02 -17.66
CA ARG A 8 5.19 -24.75 -18.23
C ARG A 8 4.09 -24.63 -17.19
N TRP A 9 4.13 -25.45 -16.12
CA TRP A 9 3.11 -25.45 -15.06
C TRP A 9 3.37 -24.42 -13.94
N ALA A 10 4.63 -24.00 -13.74
CA ALA A 10 4.99 -23.09 -12.64
C ALA A 10 4.27 -21.73 -12.74
N ALA A 11 4.07 -21.19 -13.95
CA ALA A 11 3.41 -19.89 -14.09
C ALA A 11 1.88 -19.96 -13.87
N PRO A 12 1.13 -20.92 -14.41
CA PRO A 12 -0.28 -21.10 -14.02
C PRO A 12 -0.45 -21.31 -12.52
N LEU A 13 0.35 -22.17 -11.89
CA LEU A 13 0.29 -22.39 -10.45
C LEU A 13 0.57 -21.10 -9.66
N ALA A 14 1.64 -20.36 -10.02
CA ALA A 14 1.93 -19.07 -9.38
C ALA A 14 0.77 -18.07 -9.53
N THR A 15 0.10 -18.06 -10.70
CA THR A 15 -1.06 -17.19 -10.95
C THR A 15 -2.23 -17.54 -10.04
N VAL A 16 -2.57 -18.84 -9.94
CA VAL A 16 -3.67 -19.31 -9.09
C VAL A 16 -3.38 -19.04 -7.61
N VAL A 17 -2.18 -19.41 -7.14
CA VAL A 17 -1.82 -19.20 -5.72
C VAL A 17 -1.74 -17.72 -5.37
N LEU A 18 -1.25 -16.86 -6.27
CA LEU A 18 -1.28 -15.41 -6.08
C LEU A 18 -2.71 -14.88 -6.03
N GLY A 19 -3.60 -15.36 -6.89
CA GLY A 19 -5.03 -15.01 -6.84
C GLY A 19 -5.67 -15.38 -5.50
N LEU A 20 -5.42 -16.59 -5.00
CA LEU A 20 -5.90 -17.05 -3.69
C LEU A 20 -5.31 -16.23 -2.54
N MET A 21 -4.01 -15.93 -2.59
CA MET A 21 -3.34 -15.07 -1.60
C MET A 21 -3.95 -13.67 -1.57
N LEU A 22 -4.15 -13.05 -2.74
CA LEU A 22 -4.75 -11.73 -2.84
C LEU A 22 -6.23 -11.74 -2.40
N ALA A 23 -6.99 -12.78 -2.76
CA ALA A 23 -8.36 -12.94 -2.29
C ALA A 23 -8.41 -13.03 -0.76
N TYR A 24 -7.53 -13.82 -0.16
CA TYR A 24 -7.45 -13.91 1.28
C TYR A 24 -6.98 -12.60 1.94
N ALA A 25 -6.00 -11.92 1.36
CA ALA A 25 -5.50 -10.65 1.91
C ALA A 25 -6.50 -9.49 1.77
N ILE A 26 -7.29 -9.45 0.68
CA ILE A 26 -8.22 -8.35 0.37
C ILE A 26 -9.61 -8.61 0.96
N ILE A 27 -10.18 -9.81 0.76
CA ILE A 27 -11.52 -10.15 1.20
C ILE A 27 -11.51 -10.67 2.64
N GLY A 28 -10.50 -11.45 2.99
CA GLY A 28 -10.41 -12.13 4.29
C GLY A 28 -11.37 -13.32 4.41
N ILE A 29 -11.59 -13.74 5.65
CA ILE A 29 -12.67 -14.66 6.03
C ILE A 29 -13.79 -13.80 6.60
N PRO A 30 -15.01 -13.83 6.05
CA PRO A 30 -16.12 -13.10 6.63
C PRO A 30 -16.39 -13.56 8.07
N GLU A 31 -16.44 -12.62 8.98
CA GLU A 31 -16.73 -12.86 10.40
C GLU A 31 -18.08 -12.20 10.71
N PHE A 32 -19.08 -13.02 10.96
CA PHE A 32 -20.45 -12.54 11.17
C PHE A 32 -20.73 -12.11 12.64
N ASP A 33 -19.85 -12.47 13.57
CA ASP A 33 -19.90 -12.05 14.98
C ASP A 33 -18.92 -10.88 15.19
N ARG A 34 -19.44 -9.66 15.07
CA ARG A 34 -18.66 -8.43 15.22
C ARG A 34 -18.14 -8.22 16.63
N ASP A 35 -18.90 -8.62 17.63
CA ASP A 35 -18.51 -8.45 19.04
C ASP A 35 -17.32 -9.33 19.38
N ARG A 36 -17.29 -10.54 18.85
CA ARG A 36 -16.16 -11.47 19.02
C ARG A 36 -14.87 -10.95 18.37
N VAL A 37 -14.97 -10.32 17.19
CA VAL A 37 -13.79 -9.84 16.44
C VAL A 37 -13.22 -8.56 17.07
N ASN A 38 -14.05 -7.78 17.74
CA ASN A 38 -13.62 -6.56 18.43
C ASN A 38 -12.88 -6.87 19.76
N ALA A 39 -12.83 -8.13 20.20
CA ALA A 39 -12.01 -8.51 21.34
C ALA A 39 -10.50 -8.32 21.00
N THR A 40 -9.75 -7.77 21.95
CA THR A 40 -8.33 -7.39 21.77
C THR A 40 -7.41 -8.53 21.42
N ASP A 41 -7.75 -9.76 21.84
CA ASP A 41 -6.94 -10.98 21.71
C ASP A 41 -7.47 -11.96 20.66
N TYR A 42 -8.54 -11.58 19.93
CA TYR A 42 -9.12 -12.47 18.92
C TYR A 42 -8.15 -12.76 17.79
N VAL A 43 -7.87 -14.03 17.60
CA VAL A 43 -7.07 -14.55 16.47
C VAL A 43 -7.84 -15.70 15.81
N ASN A 44 -8.25 -15.51 14.55
CA ASN A 44 -8.89 -16.58 13.80
C ASN A 44 -7.92 -17.76 13.62
N PRO A 45 -8.23 -18.95 14.16
CA PRO A 45 -7.33 -20.11 14.12
C PRO A 45 -7.06 -20.65 12.70
N LEU A 46 -7.95 -20.34 11.73
CA LEU A 46 -7.77 -20.73 10.33
C LEU A 46 -6.66 -19.95 9.64
N ASN A 47 -6.36 -18.74 10.13
CA ASN A 47 -5.38 -17.84 9.53
C ASN A 47 -4.02 -18.52 9.30
N ARG A 48 -3.50 -19.22 10.32
CA ARG A 48 -2.23 -19.95 10.22
C ARG A 48 -2.25 -21.06 9.16
N TRP A 49 -3.35 -21.79 9.06
CA TRP A 49 -3.46 -22.91 8.12
C TRP A 49 -3.57 -22.43 6.68
N ILE A 50 -4.25 -21.30 6.45
CA ILE A 50 -4.36 -20.70 5.13
C ILE A 50 -2.97 -20.24 4.66
N TRP A 51 -2.23 -19.48 5.48
CA TRP A 51 -0.88 -19.03 5.10
C TRP A 51 0.09 -20.19 4.87
N LEU A 52 0.06 -21.20 5.73
CA LEU A 52 0.89 -22.40 5.55
C LEU A 52 0.49 -23.21 4.32
N GLY A 53 -0.80 -23.34 4.05
CA GLY A 53 -1.31 -23.99 2.84
C GLY A 53 -0.87 -23.27 1.56
N LEU A 54 -0.99 -21.92 1.52
CA LEU A 54 -0.50 -21.12 0.42
C LEU A 54 1.02 -21.27 0.23
N LEU A 55 1.79 -21.30 1.31
CA LEU A 55 3.23 -21.52 1.27
C LEU A 55 3.58 -22.92 0.71
N ALA A 56 2.88 -23.95 1.14
CA ALA A 56 3.05 -25.30 0.62
C ALA A 56 2.72 -25.38 -0.88
N MET A 57 1.64 -24.72 -1.32
CA MET A 57 1.29 -24.64 -2.75
C MET A 57 2.30 -23.85 -3.57
N ALA A 58 2.97 -22.85 -2.99
CA ALA A 58 4.00 -22.06 -3.66
C ALA A 58 5.38 -22.77 -3.72
N ALA A 59 5.64 -23.74 -2.82
CA ALA A 59 6.94 -24.41 -2.73
C ALA A 59 7.45 -25.01 -4.05
N PRO A 60 6.64 -25.69 -4.88
CA PRO A 60 7.09 -26.18 -6.18
C PRO A 60 7.53 -25.08 -7.12
N VAL A 61 6.87 -23.89 -7.07
CA VAL A 61 7.27 -22.71 -7.86
C VAL A 61 8.63 -22.21 -7.38
N ALA A 62 8.86 -22.16 -6.06
CA ALA A 62 10.13 -21.74 -5.47
C ALA A 62 11.29 -22.62 -5.97
N VAL A 63 11.11 -23.95 -5.99
CA VAL A 63 12.12 -24.91 -6.46
C VAL A 63 12.46 -24.67 -7.94
N VAL A 64 11.44 -24.56 -8.79
CA VAL A 64 11.66 -24.38 -10.25
C VAL A 64 12.22 -22.99 -10.59
N ARG A 65 11.87 -21.98 -9.81
CA ARG A 65 12.24 -20.58 -10.05
C ARG A 65 13.28 -20.06 -9.05
N TRP A 66 13.97 -20.90 -8.31
CA TRP A 66 14.83 -20.54 -7.20
C TRP A 66 15.86 -19.45 -7.55
N ARG A 67 16.48 -19.53 -8.76
CA ARG A 67 17.42 -18.51 -9.23
C ARG A 67 16.79 -17.11 -9.38
N ARG A 68 15.51 -17.05 -9.77
CA ARG A 68 14.76 -15.77 -9.86
C ARG A 68 14.38 -15.29 -8.48
N VAL A 69 13.94 -16.20 -7.60
CA VAL A 69 13.62 -15.92 -6.20
C VAL A 69 14.82 -15.28 -5.50
N VAL A 70 15.98 -15.92 -5.53
CA VAL A 70 17.22 -15.41 -4.91
C VAL A 70 17.63 -14.06 -5.50
N ARG A 71 17.51 -13.90 -6.84
CA ARG A 71 17.83 -12.64 -7.51
C ARG A 71 16.89 -11.51 -7.07
N LEU A 72 15.60 -11.78 -6.95
CA LEU A 72 14.61 -10.79 -6.51
C LEU A 72 14.80 -10.44 -5.03
N LEU A 73 15.05 -11.42 -4.17
CA LEU A 73 15.42 -11.18 -2.77
C LEU A 73 16.65 -10.27 -2.67
N GLY A 74 17.74 -10.61 -3.35
CA GLY A 74 18.96 -9.82 -3.33
C GLY A 74 18.77 -8.39 -3.88
N ALA A 75 17.90 -8.20 -4.89
CA ALA A 75 17.57 -6.87 -5.40
C ALA A 75 16.75 -6.05 -4.41
N SER A 76 15.92 -6.72 -3.61
CA SER A 76 15.03 -6.11 -2.62
C SER A 76 15.70 -5.96 -1.23
N TRP A 77 17.04 -5.91 -1.19
CA TRP A 77 17.81 -5.84 0.06
C TRP A 77 17.36 -4.73 1.04
N PRO A 78 16.90 -3.53 0.62
CA PRO A 78 16.44 -2.55 1.59
C PRO A 78 15.18 -2.99 2.33
N LEU A 79 14.26 -3.66 1.61
CA LEU A 79 13.07 -4.25 2.21
C LEU A 79 13.46 -5.38 3.17
N LEU A 80 14.42 -6.24 2.78
CA LEU A 80 14.94 -7.30 3.65
C LEU A 80 15.62 -6.73 4.90
N LEU A 81 16.35 -5.62 4.79
CA LEU A 81 16.99 -4.95 5.92
C LEU A 81 15.93 -4.44 6.92
N LEU A 82 14.86 -3.81 6.44
CA LEU A 82 13.75 -3.38 7.28
C LEU A 82 13.09 -4.57 7.99
N TYR A 83 12.81 -5.67 7.27
CA TYR A 83 12.21 -6.86 7.87
C TYR A 83 13.17 -7.57 8.84
N ALA A 84 14.47 -7.58 8.58
CA ALA A 84 15.46 -8.08 9.51
C ALA A 84 15.52 -7.23 10.80
N TYR A 85 15.42 -5.90 10.68
CA TYR A 85 15.28 -5.00 11.82
C TYR A 85 14.01 -5.31 12.62
N PHE A 86 12.86 -5.46 11.97
CA PHE A 86 11.60 -5.81 12.63
C PHE A 86 11.66 -7.20 13.29
N ALA A 87 12.32 -8.18 12.65
CA ALA A 87 12.53 -9.49 13.26
C ALA A 87 13.42 -9.38 14.52
N ALA A 88 14.49 -8.61 14.47
CA ALA A 88 15.31 -8.35 15.66
C ALA A 88 14.51 -7.64 16.75
N SER A 89 13.61 -6.74 16.40
CA SER A 89 12.83 -5.96 17.36
C SER A 89 11.83 -6.79 18.19
N THR A 90 11.55 -8.02 17.78
CA THR A 90 10.72 -8.95 18.56
C THR A 90 11.37 -9.32 19.91
N VAL A 91 12.69 -9.19 20.02
CA VAL A 91 13.45 -9.50 21.26
C VAL A 91 13.15 -8.51 22.38
N TRP A 92 12.97 -7.22 22.05
CA TRP A 92 12.66 -6.15 23.02
C TRP A 92 11.20 -5.68 22.94
N ALA A 93 10.35 -6.42 22.22
CA ALA A 93 8.95 -6.11 22.08
C ALA A 93 8.20 -6.11 23.43
N LEU A 94 7.18 -5.25 23.58
CA LEU A 94 6.32 -5.22 24.77
C LEU A 94 5.68 -6.58 25.04
N ASP A 95 5.17 -7.21 23.97
CA ASP A 95 4.65 -8.58 23.95
C ASP A 95 5.46 -9.37 22.93
N SER A 96 6.59 -9.96 23.37
CA SER A 96 7.49 -10.70 22.50
C SER A 96 6.83 -11.93 21.81
N PRO A 97 6.00 -12.73 22.49
CA PRO A 97 5.22 -13.81 21.86
C PRO A 97 4.30 -13.34 20.75
N ALA A 98 3.51 -12.29 20.96
CA ALA A 98 2.62 -11.73 19.95
C ALA A 98 3.40 -11.15 18.77
N SER A 99 4.45 -10.37 19.06
CA SER A 99 5.36 -9.79 18.07
C SER A 99 6.01 -10.85 17.19
N THR A 100 6.58 -11.90 17.80
CA THR A 100 7.22 -13.01 17.08
C THR A 100 6.24 -13.72 16.16
N ARG A 101 5.04 -14.04 16.65
CA ARG A 101 3.99 -14.69 15.85
C ARG A 101 3.60 -13.83 14.64
N ARG A 102 3.40 -12.52 14.84
CA ARG A 102 3.04 -11.58 13.77
C ARG A 102 4.18 -11.42 12.77
N MET A 103 5.41 -11.34 13.24
CA MET A 103 6.59 -11.25 12.37
C MET A 103 6.77 -12.50 11.49
N LEU A 104 6.55 -13.70 12.04
CA LEU A 104 6.60 -14.94 11.26
C LEU A 104 5.57 -14.94 10.13
N PHE A 105 4.33 -14.51 10.37
CA PHE A 105 3.33 -14.41 9.32
C PHE A 105 3.70 -13.37 8.27
N THR A 106 4.26 -12.24 8.68
CA THR A 106 4.73 -11.20 7.75
C THR A 106 5.88 -11.69 6.87
N ILE A 107 6.81 -12.49 7.43
CA ILE A 107 7.87 -13.16 6.65
C ILE A 107 7.26 -14.16 5.66
N VAL A 108 6.28 -14.94 6.06
CA VAL A 108 5.58 -15.87 5.15
C VAL A 108 4.91 -15.12 3.99
N GLN A 109 4.25 -13.99 4.26
CA GLN A 109 3.66 -13.14 3.22
C GLN A 109 4.71 -12.60 2.25
N LEU A 110 5.84 -12.12 2.76
CA LEU A 110 6.95 -11.65 1.93
C LEU A 110 7.50 -12.76 1.03
N LEU A 111 7.78 -13.93 1.60
CA LEU A 111 8.30 -15.08 0.86
C LEU A 111 7.31 -15.56 -0.22
N LEU A 112 6.02 -15.61 0.10
CA LEU A 112 4.97 -15.92 -0.86
C LEU A 112 4.98 -14.94 -2.03
N LEU A 113 4.98 -13.63 -1.77
CA LEU A 113 5.00 -12.61 -2.83
C LEU A 113 6.25 -12.74 -3.70
N VAL A 114 7.43 -12.93 -3.11
CA VAL A 114 8.69 -13.10 -3.86
C VAL A 114 8.63 -14.34 -4.76
N VAL A 115 8.18 -15.48 -4.23
CA VAL A 115 8.07 -16.75 -4.98
C VAL A 115 7.06 -16.62 -6.10
N LEU A 116 5.86 -16.11 -5.81
CA LEU A 116 4.76 -16.06 -6.76
C LEU A 116 5.05 -15.06 -7.88
N LEU A 117 5.55 -13.87 -7.59
CA LEU A 117 5.97 -12.90 -8.60
C LEU A 117 7.11 -13.46 -9.48
N SER A 118 8.08 -14.16 -8.88
CA SER A 118 9.16 -14.83 -9.63
C SER A 118 8.64 -15.92 -10.58
N GLY A 119 7.47 -16.50 -10.29
CA GLY A 119 6.78 -17.51 -11.10
C GLY A 119 6.02 -16.93 -12.28
N LEU A 120 5.54 -15.68 -12.20
CA LEU A 120 4.72 -15.07 -13.23
C LEU A 120 5.45 -14.91 -14.55
N ARG A 121 4.71 -15.03 -15.66
CA ARG A 121 5.21 -14.81 -17.02
C ARG A 121 5.08 -13.35 -17.48
N ARG A 122 4.08 -12.64 -16.98
CA ARG A 122 3.67 -11.31 -17.44
C ARG A 122 3.50 -10.40 -16.23
N ALA A 123 4.09 -9.23 -16.27
CA ALA A 123 4.01 -8.26 -15.18
C ALA A 123 2.57 -7.81 -14.91
N ALA A 124 1.75 -7.64 -15.95
CA ALA A 124 0.35 -7.25 -15.79
C ALA A 124 -0.53 -8.32 -15.11
N THR A 125 -0.05 -9.55 -14.90
CA THR A 125 -0.85 -10.62 -14.27
C THR A 125 -1.24 -10.25 -12.84
N ALA A 126 -0.31 -9.75 -12.03
CA ALA A 126 -0.59 -9.34 -10.66
C ALA A 126 -1.62 -8.20 -10.63
N HIS A 127 -1.48 -7.20 -11.49
CA HIS A 127 -2.42 -6.09 -11.63
C HIS A 127 -3.85 -6.57 -11.98
N VAL A 128 -3.97 -7.47 -12.97
CA VAL A 128 -5.27 -8.04 -13.36
C VAL A 128 -5.88 -8.90 -12.25
N LEU A 129 -5.05 -9.64 -11.50
CA LEU A 129 -5.53 -10.42 -10.34
C LEU A 129 -6.05 -9.51 -9.23
N VAL A 130 -5.37 -8.40 -8.94
CA VAL A 130 -5.88 -7.40 -7.97
C VAL A 130 -7.24 -6.90 -8.42
N LEU A 131 -7.39 -6.48 -9.69
CA LEU A 131 -8.67 -6.05 -10.22
C LEU A 131 -9.74 -7.14 -10.07
N ALA A 132 -9.43 -8.37 -10.47
CA ALA A 132 -10.38 -9.48 -10.42
C ALA A 132 -10.86 -9.77 -8.97
N VAL A 133 -9.94 -9.72 -8.01
CA VAL A 133 -10.26 -9.93 -6.59
C VAL A 133 -11.11 -8.77 -6.05
N CYS A 134 -10.79 -7.52 -6.38
CA CYS A 134 -11.61 -6.37 -5.95
C CYS A 134 -13.02 -6.40 -6.58
N VAL A 135 -13.15 -6.83 -7.84
CA VAL A 135 -14.45 -7.04 -8.48
C VAL A 135 -15.23 -8.16 -7.78
N ALA A 136 -14.58 -9.28 -7.47
CA ALA A 136 -15.21 -10.36 -6.71
C ALA A 136 -15.68 -9.88 -5.33
N ALA A 137 -14.87 -9.10 -4.61
CA ALA A 137 -15.25 -8.48 -3.35
C ALA A 137 -16.47 -7.57 -3.51
N ALA A 138 -16.49 -6.70 -4.53
CA ALA A 138 -17.60 -5.81 -4.81
C ALA A 138 -18.90 -6.57 -5.10
N VAL A 139 -18.84 -7.66 -5.89
CA VAL A 139 -20.00 -8.52 -6.16
C VAL A 139 -20.48 -9.22 -4.90
N MET A 140 -19.55 -9.74 -4.07
CA MET A 140 -19.89 -10.37 -2.79
C MET A 140 -20.53 -9.38 -1.82
N ASP A 141 -20.07 -8.13 -1.76
CA ASP A 141 -20.64 -7.08 -0.92
C ASP A 141 -22.06 -6.72 -1.34
N VAL A 142 -22.32 -6.63 -2.66
CA VAL A 142 -23.70 -6.43 -3.20
C VAL A 142 -24.60 -7.63 -2.88
N ALA A 143 -24.09 -8.85 -3.04
CA ALA A 143 -24.82 -10.07 -2.69
C ALA A 143 -25.13 -10.13 -1.17
N ALA A 144 -24.18 -9.75 -0.34
CA ALA A 144 -24.39 -9.66 1.11
C ALA A 144 -25.47 -8.65 1.46
N TYR A 145 -25.50 -7.51 0.79
CA TYR A 145 -26.57 -6.52 0.99
C TYR A 145 -27.93 -7.04 0.58
N ALA A 146 -28.01 -7.79 -0.52
CA ALA A 146 -29.27 -8.38 -0.98
C ALA A 146 -29.80 -9.46 -0.02
N VAL A 147 -28.92 -10.24 0.61
CA VAL A 147 -29.31 -11.38 1.48
C VAL A 147 -29.40 -10.97 2.95
N MET A 148 -28.51 -10.09 3.40
CA MET A 148 -28.34 -9.68 4.80
C MET A 148 -28.20 -8.13 4.91
N PRO A 149 -29.24 -7.36 4.53
CA PRO A 149 -29.12 -5.90 4.48
C PRO A 149 -28.75 -5.28 5.82
N GLY A 150 -29.31 -5.79 6.94
CA GLY A 150 -29.01 -5.30 8.30
C GLY A 150 -27.56 -5.57 8.75
N TYR A 151 -26.89 -6.56 8.15
CA TYR A 151 -25.46 -6.78 8.38
C TYR A 151 -24.58 -5.89 7.46
N ALA A 152 -24.92 -5.82 6.16
CA ALA A 152 -24.11 -5.12 5.18
C ALA A 152 -24.19 -3.59 5.29
N MET A 153 -25.32 -3.05 5.82
CA MET A 153 -25.53 -1.61 6.07
C MET A 153 -25.40 -1.35 7.56
N THR A 154 -24.50 -0.44 7.94
CA THR A 154 -24.36 0.04 9.31
C THR A 154 -24.87 1.47 9.43
N ASP A 155 -25.09 1.97 10.64
CA ASP A 155 -25.48 3.37 10.89
C ASP A 155 -24.47 4.36 10.30
N GLU A 156 -23.20 3.95 10.24
CA GLU A 156 -22.13 4.78 9.71
C GLU A 156 -22.02 4.77 8.17
N GLY A 157 -22.52 3.72 7.49
CA GLY A 157 -22.45 3.55 6.06
C GLY A 157 -22.37 2.07 5.63
N PHE A 158 -22.19 1.85 4.34
CA PHE A 158 -22.10 0.52 3.77
C PHE A 158 -20.78 -0.18 4.14
N ALA A 159 -20.85 -1.31 4.79
CA ALA A 159 -19.71 -2.14 5.19
C ALA A 159 -19.59 -3.44 4.37
N GLY A 160 -20.67 -3.88 3.68
CA GLY A 160 -20.68 -5.14 2.94
C GLY A 160 -20.42 -6.34 3.83
N LEU A 161 -19.49 -7.20 3.44
CA LEU A 161 -19.01 -8.33 4.24
C LEU A 161 -17.94 -7.96 5.26
N GLN A 162 -17.43 -6.73 5.21
CA GLN A 162 -16.37 -6.28 6.10
C GLN A 162 -16.93 -5.85 7.46
N LEU A 163 -16.06 -5.81 8.46
CA LEU A 163 -16.46 -5.38 9.82
C LEU A 163 -16.77 -3.88 9.90
N GLN A 164 -16.11 -3.08 9.05
CA GLN A 164 -16.19 -1.62 9.07
C GLN A 164 -16.27 -1.06 7.67
N LYS A 165 -17.04 0.02 7.51
CA LYS A 165 -17.18 0.78 6.26
C LYS A 165 -15.83 1.23 5.64
N ASN A 166 -14.85 1.56 6.50
CA ASN A 166 -13.54 2.02 6.05
C ASN A 166 -12.73 0.92 5.36
N GLN A 167 -12.88 -0.33 5.79
CA GLN A 167 -12.24 -1.48 5.15
C GLN A 167 -12.81 -1.70 3.74
N THR A 168 -14.15 -1.66 3.60
CA THR A 168 -14.81 -1.73 2.30
C THR A 168 -14.41 -0.54 1.42
N GLY A 169 -14.38 0.68 1.97
CA GLY A 169 -13.94 1.87 1.27
C GLY A 169 -12.51 1.75 0.74
N LEU A 170 -11.60 1.22 1.55
CA LEU A 170 -10.20 0.97 1.16
C LEU A 170 -10.08 -0.07 0.05
N MET A 171 -10.84 -1.17 0.11
CA MET A 171 -10.85 -2.19 -0.94
C MET A 171 -11.40 -1.63 -2.26
N MET A 172 -12.49 -0.86 -2.20
CA MET A 172 -13.07 -0.23 -3.39
C MET A 172 -12.14 0.84 -3.97
N MET A 173 -11.47 1.64 -3.14
CA MET A 173 -10.43 2.58 -3.57
C MET A 173 -9.31 1.86 -4.33
N TYR A 174 -8.80 0.76 -3.80
CA TYR A 174 -7.75 -0.04 -4.42
C TYR A 174 -8.22 -0.64 -5.75
N GLY A 175 -9.45 -1.16 -5.78
CA GLY A 175 -10.10 -1.69 -6.98
C GLY A 175 -10.33 -0.62 -8.06
N CYS A 176 -10.76 0.59 -7.69
CA CYS A 176 -10.93 1.71 -8.63
C CYS A 176 -9.61 2.09 -9.31
N MET A 177 -8.51 2.15 -8.54
CA MET A 177 -7.18 2.42 -9.09
C MET A 177 -6.72 1.32 -10.04
N ALA A 178 -6.95 0.06 -9.67
CA ALA A 178 -6.64 -1.08 -10.54
C ALA A 178 -7.47 -1.03 -11.83
N ALA A 179 -8.77 -0.74 -11.75
CA ALA A 179 -9.66 -0.67 -12.91
C ALA A 179 -9.29 0.51 -13.84
N ALA A 180 -9.10 1.71 -13.30
CA ALA A 180 -8.78 2.91 -14.07
C ALA A 180 -7.51 2.70 -14.93
N THR A 181 -6.50 2.06 -14.37
CA THR A 181 -5.25 1.78 -15.08
C THR A 181 -5.35 0.54 -15.98
N ALA A 182 -6.10 -0.49 -15.57
CA ALA A 182 -6.33 -1.70 -16.37
C ALA A 182 -7.15 -1.42 -17.64
N TYR A 183 -7.96 -0.36 -17.67
CA TYR A 183 -8.73 0.06 -18.86
C TYR A 183 -7.82 0.23 -20.08
N THR A 184 -6.60 0.67 -19.89
CA THR A 184 -5.62 0.90 -20.95
C THR A 184 -4.73 -0.32 -21.27
N LEU A 185 -4.79 -1.42 -20.49
CA LEU A 185 -3.99 -2.62 -20.71
C LEU A 185 -4.35 -3.35 -22.02
N ARG A 186 -5.60 -3.24 -22.46
CA ARG A 186 -6.09 -3.88 -23.69
C ARG A 186 -6.94 -2.89 -24.48
N ARG A 187 -6.96 -3.05 -25.80
CA ARG A 187 -7.71 -2.19 -26.72
C ARG A 187 -9.06 -2.77 -27.15
N ASP A 188 -9.35 -4.03 -26.80
CA ASP A 188 -10.61 -4.67 -27.19
C ASP A 188 -11.80 -4.07 -26.41
N THR A 189 -12.93 -3.93 -27.10
CA THR A 189 -14.12 -3.24 -26.61
C THR A 189 -14.75 -3.97 -25.42
N LEU A 190 -14.80 -5.30 -25.44
CA LEU A 190 -15.39 -6.11 -24.36
C LEU A 190 -14.60 -5.93 -23.06
N TRP A 191 -13.26 -5.91 -23.14
CA TRP A 191 -12.41 -5.61 -21.99
C TRP A 191 -12.71 -4.24 -21.41
N ARG A 192 -12.77 -3.22 -22.24
CA ARG A 192 -13.03 -1.84 -21.81
C ARG A 192 -14.40 -1.66 -21.20
N ILE A 193 -15.44 -2.27 -21.77
CA ILE A 193 -16.79 -2.26 -21.21
C ILE A 193 -16.81 -2.97 -19.86
N GLY A 194 -16.21 -4.15 -19.74
CA GLY A 194 -16.13 -4.90 -18.49
C GLY A 194 -15.39 -4.14 -17.39
N VAL A 195 -14.24 -3.55 -17.71
CA VAL A 195 -13.45 -2.76 -16.74
C VAL A 195 -14.17 -1.46 -16.36
N ALA A 196 -14.84 -0.78 -17.31
CA ALA A 196 -15.62 0.41 -17.01
C ALA A 196 -16.83 0.09 -16.10
N GLY A 197 -17.55 -1.01 -16.38
CA GLY A 197 -18.61 -1.49 -15.52
C GLY A 197 -18.13 -1.84 -14.11
N ALA A 198 -16.98 -2.51 -13.99
CA ALA A 198 -16.36 -2.82 -12.72
C ALA A 198 -15.98 -1.54 -11.95
N LEU A 199 -15.40 -0.55 -12.64
CA LEU A 199 -15.04 0.75 -12.04
C LEU A 199 -16.29 1.46 -11.50
N LEU A 200 -17.37 1.51 -12.29
CA LEU A 200 -18.62 2.15 -11.88
C LEU A 200 -19.24 1.44 -10.66
N LEU A 201 -19.24 0.10 -10.64
CA LEU A 201 -19.71 -0.68 -9.49
C LEU A 201 -18.92 -0.33 -8.22
N MET A 202 -17.59 -0.38 -8.31
CA MET A 202 -16.73 -0.09 -7.15
C MET A 202 -16.83 1.37 -6.69
N LEU A 203 -16.99 2.33 -7.62
CA LEU A 203 -17.27 3.74 -7.28
C LEU A 203 -18.63 3.90 -6.57
N ALA A 204 -19.67 3.22 -7.03
CA ALA A 204 -20.97 3.26 -6.38
C ALA A 204 -20.90 2.72 -4.94
N ILE A 205 -20.23 1.58 -4.72
CA ILE A 205 -20.01 1.04 -3.39
C ILE A 205 -19.16 1.99 -2.54
N LEU A 206 -18.07 2.55 -3.09
CA LEU A 206 -17.21 3.50 -2.39
C LEU A 206 -18.00 4.72 -1.89
N VAL A 207 -18.91 5.26 -2.71
CA VAL A 207 -19.79 6.35 -2.28
C VAL A 207 -20.72 5.89 -1.15
N ALA A 208 -21.30 4.69 -1.27
CA ALA A 208 -22.20 4.13 -0.24
C ALA A 208 -21.50 3.88 1.11
N THR A 209 -20.17 3.61 1.12
CA THR A 209 -19.43 3.42 2.37
C THR A 209 -19.38 4.69 3.24
N ARG A 210 -19.56 5.88 2.66
CA ARG A 210 -19.34 7.18 3.33
C ARG A 210 -17.94 7.31 3.94
N SER A 211 -16.95 6.58 3.41
CA SER A 211 -15.54 6.69 3.82
C SER A 211 -14.89 7.89 3.12
N THR A 212 -14.92 9.05 3.78
CA THR A 212 -14.43 10.32 3.20
C THR A 212 -12.95 10.26 2.82
N THR A 213 -12.12 9.61 3.63
CA THR A 213 -10.69 9.41 3.34
C THR A 213 -10.49 8.61 2.04
N SER A 214 -11.13 7.44 1.91
CA SER A 214 -11.00 6.60 0.72
C SER A 214 -11.54 7.29 -0.54
N GLN A 215 -12.66 8.03 -0.42
CA GLN A 215 -13.23 8.81 -1.53
C GLN A 215 -12.28 9.93 -1.98
N ALA A 216 -11.77 10.73 -1.03
CA ALA A 216 -10.84 11.82 -1.33
C ALA A 216 -9.55 11.32 -1.99
N ILE A 217 -8.97 10.22 -1.49
CA ILE A 217 -7.73 9.64 -2.03
C ILE A 217 -7.96 9.03 -3.42
N THR A 218 -9.13 8.42 -3.67
CA THR A 218 -9.47 7.88 -4.99
C THR A 218 -9.43 8.96 -6.08
N LEU A 219 -9.79 10.19 -5.74
CA LEU A 219 -9.71 11.34 -6.66
C LEU A 219 -8.30 11.95 -6.68
N LEU A 220 -7.70 12.15 -5.52
CA LEU A 220 -6.44 12.91 -5.38
C LEU A 220 -5.22 12.14 -5.91
N ALA A 221 -5.10 10.84 -5.61
CA ALA A 221 -3.90 10.10 -5.96
C ALA A 221 -3.65 9.98 -7.48
N PRO A 222 -4.66 9.72 -8.35
CA PRO A 222 -4.47 9.77 -9.79
C PRO A 222 -4.04 11.15 -10.30
N LEU A 223 -4.57 12.22 -9.72
CA LEU A 223 -4.20 13.60 -10.10
C LEU A 223 -2.72 13.88 -9.79
N VAL A 224 -2.23 13.43 -8.63
CA VAL A 224 -0.81 13.54 -8.27
C VAL A 224 0.06 12.77 -9.27
N VAL A 225 -0.33 11.56 -9.65
CA VAL A 225 0.44 10.76 -10.62
C VAL A 225 0.41 11.37 -12.02
N VAL A 226 -0.72 11.92 -12.45
CA VAL A 226 -0.82 12.69 -13.71
C VAL A 226 0.11 13.90 -13.66
N ALA A 227 0.11 14.66 -12.57
CA ALA A 227 1.03 15.77 -12.38
C ALA A 227 2.50 15.32 -12.45
N MET A 228 2.85 14.20 -11.80
CA MET A 228 4.19 13.59 -11.90
C MET A 228 4.57 13.25 -13.35
N LEU A 229 3.64 12.67 -14.13
CA LEU A 229 3.87 12.35 -15.54
C LEU A 229 4.09 13.61 -16.40
N ILE A 230 3.30 14.67 -16.16
CA ILE A 230 3.45 15.95 -16.85
C ILE A 230 4.80 16.58 -16.49
N LEU A 231 5.18 16.61 -15.22
CA LEU A 231 6.46 17.15 -14.78
C LEU A 231 7.65 16.34 -15.29
N ALA A 232 7.54 15.02 -15.33
CA ALA A 232 8.60 14.15 -15.85
C ALA A 232 8.87 14.35 -17.36
N ALA A 233 7.91 14.87 -18.11
CA ALA A 233 8.06 15.21 -19.51
C ALA A 233 8.74 16.59 -19.72
N ARG A 234 8.98 17.39 -18.67
CA ARG A 234 9.56 18.72 -18.76
C ARG A 234 11.07 18.73 -18.49
N PRO A 235 11.81 19.72 -18.99
CA PRO A 235 13.21 19.94 -18.63
C PRO A 235 13.37 20.15 -17.12
N ARG A 236 14.46 19.67 -16.55
CA ARG A 236 14.71 19.68 -15.09
C ARG A 236 14.58 21.06 -14.44
N ASN A 237 15.03 22.12 -15.13
CA ASN A 237 14.90 23.51 -14.67
C ASN A 237 13.43 23.94 -14.54
N GLN A 238 12.56 23.54 -15.49
CA GLN A 238 11.13 23.85 -15.44
C GLN A 238 10.43 23.05 -14.32
N VAL A 239 10.86 21.83 -14.03
CA VAL A 239 10.35 21.04 -12.90
C VAL A 239 10.63 21.78 -11.60
N TRP A 240 11.88 22.20 -11.37
CA TRP A 240 12.23 22.95 -10.17
C TRP A 240 11.50 24.30 -10.08
N ALA A 241 11.39 25.01 -11.18
CA ALA A 241 10.63 26.27 -11.20
C ALA A 241 9.16 26.06 -10.83
N THR A 242 8.52 24.97 -11.34
CA THR A 242 7.13 24.65 -10.99
C THR A 242 6.99 24.27 -9.51
N VAL A 243 7.91 23.46 -8.97
CA VAL A 243 7.89 23.08 -7.55
C VAL A 243 8.09 24.29 -6.65
N LEU A 244 9.08 25.16 -6.97
CA LEU A 244 9.34 26.37 -6.19
C LEU A 244 8.15 27.33 -6.26
N LEU A 245 7.52 27.49 -7.43
CA LEU A 245 6.33 28.32 -7.58
C LEU A 245 5.16 27.77 -6.73
N ALA A 246 4.93 26.46 -6.75
CA ALA A 246 3.88 25.83 -5.93
C ALA A 246 4.13 26.03 -4.43
N LEU A 247 5.39 25.85 -3.98
CA LEU A 247 5.76 26.09 -2.58
C LEU A 247 5.62 27.59 -2.20
N ALA A 248 6.04 28.50 -3.07
CA ALA A 248 5.90 29.93 -2.85
C ALA A 248 4.43 30.36 -2.80
N THR A 249 3.59 29.81 -3.69
CA THR A 249 2.14 30.06 -3.67
C THR A 249 1.51 29.55 -2.38
N MET A 250 1.84 28.33 -1.96
CA MET A 250 1.35 27.76 -0.70
C MET A 250 1.78 28.61 0.50
N ALA A 251 3.06 28.97 0.57
CA ALA A 251 3.57 29.86 1.62
C ALA A 251 2.89 31.23 1.61
N GLY A 252 2.65 31.79 0.42
CA GLY A 252 1.91 33.05 0.24
C GLY A 252 0.46 32.98 0.73
N VAL A 253 -0.25 31.88 0.42
CA VAL A 253 -1.62 31.66 0.92
C VAL A 253 -1.65 31.54 2.44
N ILE A 254 -0.73 30.78 3.02
CA ILE A 254 -0.61 30.65 4.48
C ILE A 254 -0.30 32.02 5.11
N PHE A 255 0.66 32.75 4.55
CA PHE A 255 1.01 34.07 5.05
C PHE A 255 -0.17 35.06 4.99
N LEU A 256 -0.90 35.11 3.88
CA LEU A 256 -2.08 35.95 3.73
C LEU A 256 -3.19 35.56 4.71
N TYR A 257 -3.39 34.27 4.94
CA TYR A 257 -4.33 33.78 5.92
C TYR A 257 -3.95 34.23 7.35
N LEU A 258 -2.68 34.02 7.75
CA LEU A 258 -2.19 34.43 9.05
C LEU A 258 -2.23 35.94 9.25
N ALA A 259 -1.90 36.73 8.21
CA ALA A 259 -2.03 38.18 8.22
C ALA A 259 -3.49 38.62 8.38
N TRP A 260 -4.41 38.01 7.65
CA TRP A 260 -5.86 38.24 7.81
C TRP A 260 -6.32 37.95 9.23
N CYS A 261 -5.94 36.80 9.82
CA CYS A 261 -6.24 36.46 11.20
C CYS A 261 -5.70 37.53 12.18
N SER A 262 -4.45 37.98 11.97
CA SER A 262 -3.82 38.98 12.82
C SER A 262 -4.55 40.33 12.78
N VAL A 263 -5.02 40.73 11.60
CA VAL A 263 -5.74 42.02 11.43
C VAL A 263 -7.17 41.96 11.98
N THR A 264 -7.84 40.83 11.81
CA THR A 264 -9.24 40.64 12.22
C THR A 264 -9.40 40.15 13.66
N GLY A 265 -8.30 39.76 14.34
CA GLY A 265 -8.35 39.13 15.63
C GLY A 265 -8.92 37.68 15.56
N ALA A 266 -9.08 37.12 14.36
CA ALA A 266 -9.56 35.77 14.17
C ALA A 266 -8.52 34.76 14.66
N ASP A 267 -8.96 33.71 15.31
CA ASP A 267 -8.08 32.60 15.73
C ASP A 267 -7.59 31.84 14.48
N PRO A 268 -6.28 31.80 14.20
CA PRO A 268 -5.75 31.05 13.05
C PRO A 268 -6.01 29.55 13.11
N TRP A 269 -6.32 29.02 14.28
CA TRP A 269 -6.65 27.61 14.50
C TRP A 269 -8.14 27.31 14.40
N LEU A 270 -9.00 28.34 14.21
CA LEU A 270 -10.46 28.17 14.13
C LEU A 270 -10.89 27.12 13.08
N PRO A 271 -10.32 27.05 11.84
CA PRO A 271 -10.67 26.01 10.89
C PRO A 271 -10.29 24.60 11.35
N MET A 272 -9.28 24.49 12.23
CA MET A 272 -8.80 23.23 12.76
C MET A 272 -9.54 22.83 14.05
N ARG A 273 -10.08 23.80 14.80
CA ARG A 273 -10.90 23.52 16.01
C ARG A 273 -12.24 22.89 15.70
N GLY A 274 -12.81 23.16 14.51
CA GLY A 274 -14.02 22.48 14.03
C GLY A 274 -13.76 21.16 13.31
N ALA A 275 -12.54 20.96 12.83
CA ALA A 275 -12.05 19.68 12.37
C ALA A 275 -11.65 18.84 13.61
N THR A 276 -12.65 18.42 14.39
CA THR A 276 -12.44 17.36 15.38
C THR A 276 -12.02 16.14 14.58
N PHE A 277 -10.74 15.80 14.62
CA PHE A 277 -10.24 14.49 14.21
C PHE A 277 -10.80 13.43 15.18
N THR A 278 -12.10 13.53 15.52
CA THR A 278 -12.86 12.57 16.37
C THR A 278 -12.08 12.07 17.59
N GLY A 279 -11.45 13.00 18.38
CA GLY A 279 -10.63 12.65 19.54
C GLY A 279 -9.22 12.12 19.23
N ARG A 280 -8.82 12.08 17.96
CA ARG A 280 -7.49 11.55 17.55
C ARG A 280 -6.33 12.41 18.06
N THR A 281 -6.52 13.68 18.33
CA THR A 281 -5.47 14.55 18.88
C THR A 281 -4.96 14.06 20.23
N ASP A 282 -5.85 13.67 21.13
CA ASP A 282 -5.48 13.13 22.43
C ASP A 282 -4.77 11.77 22.29
N LEU A 283 -5.28 10.95 21.36
CA LEU A 283 -4.66 9.67 21.03
C LEU A 283 -3.24 9.86 20.48
N TRP A 284 -3.03 10.82 19.57
CA TRP A 284 -1.70 11.09 18.99
C TRP A 284 -0.74 11.66 20.03
N GLN A 285 -1.23 12.50 20.95
CA GLN A 285 -0.40 12.98 22.05
C GLN A 285 0.01 11.82 22.96
N PHE A 286 -0.90 10.95 23.33
CA PHE A 286 -0.60 9.75 24.10
C PHE A 286 0.43 8.86 23.38
N VAL A 287 0.24 8.59 22.07
CA VAL A 287 1.20 7.78 21.30
C VAL A 287 2.58 8.45 21.27
N MET A 288 2.64 9.79 21.14
CA MET A 288 3.90 10.53 21.17
C MET A 288 4.60 10.42 22.54
N ASP A 289 3.84 10.51 23.65
CA ASP A 289 4.38 10.33 24.99
C ASP A 289 4.96 8.92 25.19
N GLU A 290 4.31 7.90 24.64
CA GLU A 290 4.81 6.52 24.67
C GLU A 290 6.07 6.34 23.77
N ILE A 291 6.12 7.00 22.61
CA ILE A 291 7.31 7.03 21.73
C ILE A 291 8.51 7.64 22.47
N MET A 292 8.30 8.72 23.20
CA MET A 292 9.38 9.39 23.95
C MET A 292 10.03 8.51 25.03
N LYS A 293 9.33 7.47 25.52
CA LYS A 293 9.92 6.46 26.41
C LYS A 293 10.91 5.52 25.71
N ARG A 294 10.76 5.32 24.39
CA ARG A 294 11.59 4.40 23.58
C ARG A 294 11.87 4.95 22.17
N PRO A 295 12.44 6.16 22.03
CA PRO A 295 12.47 6.89 20.76
C PRO A 295 13.29 6.22 19.66
N TRP A 296 14.35 5.49 19.99
CA TRP A 296 15.27 4.93 19.00
C TRP A 296 14.78 3.64 18.38
N PHE A 297 14.28 2.70 19.19
CA PHE A 297 13.99 1.33 18.76
C PHE A 297 12.51 0.96 18.88
N GLY A 298 11.69 1.81 19.47
CA GLY A 298 10.26 1.63 19.64
C GLY A 298 9.87 0.47 20.56
N ALA A 299 8.59 0.13 20.49
CA ALA A 299 7.96 -0.91 21.31
C ALA A 299 8.14 -2.34 20.77
N GLY A 300 8.82 -2.52 19.64
CA GLY A 300 8.96 -3.78 18.92
C GLY A 300 7.87 -3.99 17.88
N TYR A 301 8.17 -4.82 16.86
CA TYR A 301 7.29 -5.02 15.70
C TYR A 301 5.89 -5.47 16.11
N ALA A 302 4.88 -4.71 15.65
CA ALA A 302 3.46 -4.98 15.90
C ALA A 302 3.14 -5.33 17.38
N SER A 303 3.85 -4.68 18.33
CA SER A 303 3.75 -4.94 19.78
C SER A 303 3.33 -3.71 20.57
N PHE A 304 2.58 -2.79 19.96
CA PHE A 304 2.03 -1.62 20.64
C PHE A 304 0.51 -1.71 20.79
N TRP A 305 -0.16 -2.25 19.73
CA TRP A 305 -1.60 -2.40 19.66
C TRP A 305 -2.02 -3.87 19.60
N SER A 306 -3.26 -4.15 20.11
CA SER A 306 -3.88 -5.48 20.07
C SER A 306 -2.98 -6.58 20.67
N ILE A 307 -2.34 -6.28 21.78
CA ILE A 307 -1.51 -7.20 22.58
C ILE A 307 -2.23 -7.56 23.87
N ASP A 308 -1.58 -8.34 24.74
CA ASP A 308 -2.13 -8.69 26.05
C ASP A 308 -2.66 -7.43 26.77
N PRO A 309 -3.96 -7.39 27.15
CA PRO A 309 -4.57 -6.24 27.82
C PRO A 309 -3.82 -5.78 29.06
N ALA A 310 -3.16 -6.70 29.77
CA ALA A 310 -2.36 -6.38 30.95
C ALA A 310 -1.09 -5.57 30.62
N ILE A 311 -0.67 -5.55 29.36
CA ILE A 311 0.58 -4.89 28.92
C ILE A 311 0.31 -3.71 27.99
N GLN A 312 -0.81 -3.72 27.25
CA GLN A 312 -1.10 -2.71 26.24
C GLN A 312 -1.16 -1.31 26.86
N PRO A 313 -0.34 -0.34 26.39
CA PRO A 313 -0.26 0.98 27.01
C PRO A 313 -1.59 1.75 27.01
N SER A 314 -2.37 1.68 25.93
CA SER A 314 -3.64 2.40 25.79
C SER A 314 -4.69 1.96 26.83
N LEU A 315 -4.70 0.68 27.19
CA LEU A 315 -5.64 0.13 28.17
C LEU A 315 -5.26 0.44 29.63
N LYS A 316 -4.07 1.01 29.85
CA LYS A 316 -3.62 1.52 31.15
C LYS A 316 -3.84 3.03 31.29
N SER A 317 -4.42 3.66 30.29
CA SER A 317 -4.69 5.10 30.28
C SER A 317 -6.09 5.38 30.82
N ASP A 318 -6.22 6.45 31.61
CA ASP A 318 -7.53 6.97 32.07
C ASP A 318 -8.26 7.78 30.98
N MET A 319 -7.70 7.85 29.76
CA MET A 319 -8.30 8.53 28.63
C MET A 319 -9.46 7.72 28.04
N TRP A 320 -10.29 8.39 27.23
CA TRP A 320 -11.49 7.77 26.64
C TRP A 320 -11.21 6.47 25.88
N PHE A 321 -10.05 6.34 25.25
CA PHE A 321 -9.61 5.13 24.52
C PHE A 321 -9.06 4.01 25.42
N GLY A 322 -8.92 4.24 26.72
CA GLY A 322 -8.63 3.20 27.70
C GLY A 322 -9.87 2.75 28.47
N VAL A 323 -10.87 3.64 28.58
CA VAL A 323 -12.05 3.43 29.44
C VAL A 323 -13.30 3.07 28.64
N TYR A 324 -13.55 3.76 27.50
CA TYR A 324 -14.82 3.66 26.77
C TYR A 324 -14.70 2.98 25.41
N ALA A 325 -13.50 2.85 24.87
CA ALA A 325 -13.29 2.23 23.58
C ALA A 325 -11.97 1.45 23.53
N ILE A 326 -11.96 0.32 22.86
CA ILE A 326 -10.73 -0.43 22.59
C ILE A 326 -10.19 0.05 21.25
N ILE A 327 -9.03 0.71 21.28
CA ILE A 327 -8.36 1.19 20.08
C ILE A 327 -7.22 0.25 19.74
N ASN A 328 -7.18 -0.17 18.48
CA ASN A 328 -6.23 -1.15 17.94
C ASN A 328 -5.21 -0.56 16.97
N GLU A 329 -5.23 0.77 16.79
CA GLU A 329 -4.28 1.50 15.93
C GLU A 329 -4.27 3.00 16.30
N GLY A 330 -3.18 3.69 15.99
CA GLY A 330 -3.06 5.13 16.24
C GLY A 330 -3.79 6.00 15.22
N HIS A 331 -4.41 5.43 14.19
CA HIS A 331 -5.01 6.15 13.06
C HIS A 331 -4.05 7.18 12.43
N GLN A 332 -2.75 6.87 12.45
CA GLN A 332 -1.69 7.67 11.84
C GLN A 332 -0.44 6.76 11.63
N GLY A 333 -0.28 6.24 10.42
CA GLY A 333 0.68 5.18 10.15
C GLY A 333 2.15 5.56 10.35
N TYR A 334 2.51 6.84 10.28
CA TYR A 334 3.88 7.29 10.58
C TYR A 334 4.16 7.29 12.07
N LEU A 335 3.18 7.69 12.91
CA LEU A 335 3.29 7.57 14.36
C LEU A 335 3.31 6.11 14.80
N ASP A 336 2.48 5.25 14.20
CA ASP A 336 2.48 3.82 14.52
C ASP A 336 3.79 3.13 14.10
N LEU A 337 4.36 3.54 12.96
CA LEU A 337 5.69 3.06 12.58
C LEU A 337 6.77 3.51 13.56
N LEU A 338 6.67 4.76 14.04
CA LEU A 338 7.58 5.32 15.03
C LEU A 338 7.39 4.65 16.41
N ALA A 339 6.14 4.42 16.84
CA ALA A 339 5.84 3.71 18.07
C ALA A 339 6.37 2.26 18.06
N THR A 340 6.24 1.59 16.93
CA THR A 340 6.65 0.19 16.73
C THR A 340 8.16 0.04 16.55
N GLY A 341 8.75 0.83 15.64
CA GLY A 341 10.14 0.67 15.21
C GLY A 341 11.10 1.76 15.66
N GLY A 342 10.60 2.79 16.37
CA GLY A 342 11.41 3.96 16.73
C GLY A 342 11.90 4.73 15.50
N ILE A 343 12.82 5.66 15.72
CA ILE A 343 13.46 6.46 14.67
C ILE A 343 14.16 5.56 13.65
N VAL A 344 14.81 4.49 14.09
CA VAL A 344 15.51 3.54 13.20
C VAL A 344 14.53 2.87 12.24
N GLY A 345 13.41 2.34 12.74
CA GLY A 345 12.37 1.72 11.91
C GLY A 345 11.72 2.71 10.94
N LEU A 346 11.45 3.93 11.39
CA LEU A 346 10.91 5.00 10.54
C LEU A 346 11.88 5.35 9.39
N LEU A 347 13.17 5.55 9.67
CA LEU A 347 14.17 5.89 8.65
C LEU A 347 14.36 4.76 7.64
N LEU A 348 14.42 3.50 8.09
CA LEU A 348 14.49 2.34 7.22
C LEU A 348 13.22 2.22 6.35
N GLY A 349 12.04 2.40 6.95
CA GLY A 349 10.77 2.39 6.23
C GLY A 349 10.68 3.48 5.16
N LEU A 350 11.05 4.72 5.50
CA LEU A 350 11.11 5.83 4.55
C LEU A 350 12.12 5.58 3.43
N PHE A 351 13.28 4.99 3.73
CA PHE A 351 14.26 4.62 2.71
C PHE A 351 13.68 3.62 1.71
N VAL A 352 12.98 2.57 2.19
CA VAL A 352 12.31 1.59 1.32
C VAL A 352 11.24 2.27 0.44
N VAL A 353 10.41 3.13 1.03
CA VAL A 353 9.36 3.87 0.31
C VAL A 353 9.96 4.77 -0.78
N LEU A 354 10.93 5.62 -0.41
CA LEU A 354 11.56 6.57 -1.36
C LEU A 354 12.26 5.84 -2.50
N ARG A 355 12.94 4.73 -2.20
CA ARG A 355 13.54 3.87 -3.24
C ARG A 355 12.48 3.31 -4.18
N THR A 356 11.38 2.80 -3.63
CA THR A 356 10.29 2.23 -4.43
C THR A 356 9.66 3.28 -5.34
N ILE A 357 9.42 4.49 -4.83
CA ILE A 357 8.97 5.64 -5.63
C ILE A 357 9.97 5.96 -6.74
N GLY A 358 11.27 5.99 -6.42
CA GLY A 358 12.30 6.26 -7.42
C GLY A 358 12.35 5.23 -8.55
N ILE A 359 12.11 3.95 -8.25
CA ILE A 359 12.01 2.88 -9.26
C ILE A 359 10.72 3.04 -10.06
N GLY A 360 9.59 3.27 -9.41
CA GLY A 360 8.29 3.47 -10.06
C GLY A 360 8.25 4.67 -11.00
N ALA A 361 8.84 5.80 -10.60
CA ALA A 361 8.96 6.99 -11.45
C ALA A 361 9.76 6.69 -12.74
N ARG A 362 10.85 5.91 -12.63
CA ARG A 362 11.60 5.45 -13.81
C ARG A 362 10.76 4.49 -14.65
N ALA A 363 10.03 3.58 -14.04
CA ALA A 363 9.17 2.64 -14.76
C ALA A 363 8.08 3.37 -15.55
N MET A 364 7.43 4.40 -14.99
CA MET A 364 6.43 5.18 -15.70
C MET A 364 6.98 5.91 -16.92
N THR A 365 8.21 6.42 -16.84
CA THR A 365 8.81 7.24 -17.90
C THR A 365 9.55 6.42 -18.96
N GLN A 366 10.08 5.26 -18.58
CA GLN A 366 10.95 4.42 -19.44
C GLN A 366 10.26 3.15 -19.93
N ALA A 367 9.08 2.79 -19.42
CA ALA A 367 8.29 1.71 -19.96
C ALA A 367 7.86 2.05 -21.38
N ASP A 368 8.14 1.12 -22.32
CA ASP A 368 7.80 1.31 -23.73
C ASP A 368 6.26 1.44 -23.89
N PRO A 369 5.77 2.58 -24.42
CA PRO A 369 4.34 2.76 -24.67
C PRO A 369 3.78 1.77 -25.69
N ALA A 370 4.64 1.24 -26.58
CA ALA A 370 4.27 0.27 -27.61
C ALA A 370 4.32 -1.18 -27.10
N SER A 371 4.92 -1.43 -25.90
CA SER A 371 4.93 -2.77 -25.34
C SER A 371 3.51 -3.15 -24.98
N THR A 372 2.99 -4.19 -25.63
CA THR A 372 1.72 -4.76 -25.21
C THR A 372 1.89 -5.31 -23.78
N ALA A 373 0.89 -5.06 -22.92
CA ALA A 373 0.86 -5.52 -21.53
C ALA A 373 1.12 -7.03 -21.34
N TRP A 374 1.21 -7.75 -22.43
CA TRP A 374 1.32 -9.19 -22.53
C TRP A 374 2.67 -9.69 -23.03
N GLN A 375 3.63 -8.81 -23.33
CA GLN A 375 5.00 -9.23 -23.69
C GLN A 375 5.74 -9.71 -22.43
N ARG A 376 6.52 -10.80 -22.60
CA ARG A 376 7.29 -11.39 -21.51
C ARG A 376 8.37 -10.42 -21.01
N GLY A 377 8.40 -10.18 -19.70
CA GLY A 377 9.51 -9.46 -19.04
C GLY A 377 9.47 -7.94 -19.14
N THR A 378 8.41 -7.35 -19.73
CA THR A 378 8.22 -5.90 -19.74
C THR A 378 7.07 -5.51 -18.81
N LEU A 379 7.32 -4.52 -17.95
CA LEU A 379 6.26 -3.88 -17.18
C LEU A 379 5.52 -2.92 -18.11
N ALA A 380 4.22 -3.15 -18.32
CA ALA A 380 3.41 -2.22 -19.07
C ALA A 380 3.29 -0.89 -18.31
N ARG A 381 3.36 0.23 -19.04
CA ARG A 381 3.19 1.57 -18.44
C ARG A 381 1.94 1.70 -17.57
N PRO A 382 0.76 1.16 -17.93
CA PRO A 382 -0.40 1.17 -17.05
C PRO A 382 -0.18 0.49 -15.69
N THR A 383 0.58 -0.60 -15.64
CA THR A 383 0.93 -1.28 -14.37
C THR A 383 1.87 -0.43 -13.53
N ALA A 384 2.85 0.26 -14.15
CA ALA A 384 3.70 1.20 -13.43
C ALA A 384 2.91 2.39 -12.87
N VAL A 385 1.96 2.93 -13.64
CA VAL A 385 1.04 3.99 -13.18
C VAL A 385 0.18 3.49 -12.04
N PHE A 386 -0.35 2.26 -12.11
CA PHE A 386 -1.10 1.63 -11.03
C PHE A 386 -0.29 1.58 -9.72
N HIS A 387 0.94 1.06 -9.78
CA HIS A 387 1.81 0.99 -8.60
C HIS A 387 2.11 2.38 -8.02
N MET A 388 2.35 3.37 -8.87
CA MET A 388 2.60 4.74 -8.40
C MET A 388 1.36 5.40 -7.79
N THR A 389 0.18 5.17 -8.36
CA THR A 389 -1.09 5.63 -7.77
C THR A 389 -1.31 4.99 -6.41
N LEU A 390 -1.07 3.68 -6.30
CA LEU A 390 -1.15 2.96 -5.03
C LEU A 390 -0.15 3.51 -3.99
N LEU A 391 1.12 3.72 -4.37
CA LEU A 391 2.12 4.28 -3.46
C LEU A 391 1.73 5.68 -2.97
N THR A 392 1.24 6.54 -3.86
CA THR A 392 0.74 7.87 -3.50
C THR A 392 -0.44 7.76 -2.55
N SER A 393 -1.38 6.87 -2.83
CA SER A 393 -2.55 6.62 -1.98
C SER A 393 -2.14 6.14 -0.60
N LEU A 394 -1.20 5.19 -0.52
CA LEU A 394 -0.67 4.68 0.73
C LEU A 394 -0.06 5.82 1.57
N LEU A 395 0.77 6.66 0.97
CA LEU A 395 1.41 7.76 1.69
C LEU A 395 0.38 8.76 2.24
N VAL A 396 -0.62 9.12 1.44
CA VAL A 396 -1.68 10.04 1.88
C VAL A 396 -2.58 9.37 2.93
N HIS A 397 -2.94 8.11 2.72
CA HIS A 397 -3.80 7.35 3.64
C HIS A 397 -3.18 7.21 5.04
N ASN A 398 -1.86 7.09 5.11
CA ASN A 398 -1.14 6.96 6.39
C ASN A 398 -1.12 8.25 7.24
N PHE A 399 -1.61 9.39 6.75
CA PHE A 399 -1.87 10.54 7.61
C PHE A 399 -3.14 10.39 8.46
N THR A 400 -4.05 9.49 8.09
CA THR A 400 -5.35 9.32 8.75
C THR A 400 -5.65 7.89 9.18
N GLU A 401 -4.86 6.92 8.76
CA GLU A 401 -5.03 5.49 9.07
C GLU A 401 -3.65 4.79 9.10
N SER A 402 -3.56 3.64 9.77
CA SER A 402 -2.29 2.94 10.03
C SER A 402 -2.09 1.74 9.10
N ASN A 403 -1.50 1.97 7.94
CA ASN A 403 -1.33 0.91 6.93
C ASN A 403 0.12 0.59 6.58
N LEU A 404 1.07 1.50 6.85
CA LEU A 404 2.46 1.34 6.41
C LEU A 404 3.18 0.28 7.27
N PHE A 405 3.55 -0.84 6.63
CA PHE A 405 4.21 -2.00 7.25
C PHE A 405 3.40 -2.66 8.39
N SER A 406 2.10 -2.40 8.46
CA SER A 406 1.20 -3.08 9.39
C SER A 406 1.08 -4.57 9.03
N ASN A 407 0.98 -5.43 10.04
CA ASN A 407 0.94 -6.90 9.87
C ASN A 407 -0.36 -7.43 9.23
N ASN A 408 -1.46 -6.68 9.26
CA ASN A 408 -2.78 -7.13 8.78
C ASN A 408 -3.42 -6.18 7.76
N SER A 409 -2.68 -5.22 7.23
CA SER A 409 -3.24 -4.25 6.28
C SER A 409 -3.17 -4.74 4.84
N VAL A 410 -4.28 -4.63 4.13
CA VAL A 410 -4.36 -4.83 2.66
C VAL A 410 -3.35 -3.95 1.94
N LEU A 411 -3.22 -2.68 2.36
CA LEU A 411 -2.29 -1.75 1.73
C LEU A 411 -0.82 -2.08 2.03
N ALA A 412 -0.50 -2.70 3.18
CA ALA A 412 0.85 -3.17 3.44
C ALA A 412 1.25 -4.30 2.49
N VAL A 413 0.36 -5.28 2.27
CA VAL A 413 0.56 -6.35 1.28
C VAL A 413 0.67 -5.76 -0.13
N ALA A 414 -0.19 -4.80 -0.49
CA ALA A 414 -0.18 -4.13 -1.77
C ALA A 414 1.11 -3.31 -2.00
N PHE A 415 1.64 -2.68 -0.95
CA PHE A 415 2.95 -1.99 -0.99
C PHE A 415 4.08 -2.97 -1.31
N VAL A 416 4.15 -4.10 -0.60
CA VAL A 416 5.19 -5.12 -0.81
C VAL A 416 5.08 -5.72 -2.21
N LEU A 417 3.86 -6.01 -2.68
CA LEU A 417 3.61 -6.44 -4.05
C LEU A 417 4.17 -5.42 -5.07
N ALA A 418 3.83 -4.14 -4.92
CA ALA A 418 4.29 -3.08 -5.82
C ALA A 418 5.81 -2.92 -5.78
N ALA A 419 6.42 -2.94 -4.59
CA ALA A 419 7.87 -2.82 -4.42
C ALA A 419 8.61 -3.98 -5.10
N LEU A 420 8.15 -5.22 -4.93
CA LEU A 420 8.75 -6.40 -5.54
C LEU A 420 8.54 -6.44 -7.06
N ASP A 421 7.36 -6.08 -7.56
CA ASP A 421 7.07 -6.06 -9.00
C ASP A 421 7.90 -4.99 -9.72
N LEU A 422 8.05 -3.82 -9.12
CA LEU A 422 8.93 -2.75 -9.63
C LEU A 422 10.42 -3.16 -9.59
N GLU A 423 10.88 -3.86 -8.54
CA GLU A 423 12.25 -4.41 -8.50
C GLU A 423 12.46 -5.49 -9.57
N GLN A 424 11.47 -6.33 -9.81
CA GLN A 424 11.53 -7.34 -10.87
C GLN A 424 11.65 -6.69 -12.26
N TRP A 425 10.89 -5.61 -12.52
CA TRP A 425 11.05 -4.80 -13.72
C TRP A 425 12.46 -4.23 -13.83
N ARG A 426 13.00 -3.64 -12.78
CA ARG A 426 14.35 -3.07 -12.74
C ARG A 426 15.42 -4.11 -13.09
N LEU A 427 15.26 -5.35 -12.64
CA LEU A 427 16.16 -6.45 -12.97
C LEU A 427 16.09 -6.88 -14.43
N GLY A 428 14.93 -6.78 -15.06
CA GLY A 428 14.70 -7.11 -16.48
C GLY A 428 15.00 -5.98 -17.45
N ALA A 429 15.15 -4.73 -16.96
CA ALA A 429 15.39 -3.57 -17.82
C ALA A 429 16.72 -3.65 -18.56
N PRO A 430 16.78 -3.27 -19.88
CA PRO A 430 18.02 -3.20 -20.64
C PRO A 430 19.08 -2.33 -19.97
N ALA A 431 20.36 -2.65 -20.16
CA ALA A 431 21.47 -1.94 -19.50
C ALA A 431 21.48 -0.41 -19.78
N ARG A 432 21.01 0.02 -20.96
CA ARG A 432 20.88 1.45 -21.32
C ARG A 432 19.88 2.21 -20.43
N ILE A 433 18.89 1.53 -19.88
CA ILE A 433 17.88 2.12 -18.97
C ILE A 433 18.42 2.19 -17.53
N ARG A 434 19.47 1.40 -17.21
CA ARG A 434 20.09 1.35 -15.87
C ARG A 434 21.07 2.49 -15.62
N ALA A 435 21.63 3.09 -16.66
CA ALA A 435 22.57 4.20 -16.52
C ALA A 435 21.83 5.50 -16.19
N PRO A 436 22.34 6.33 -15.25
CA PRO A 436 21.86 7.70 -15.12
C PRO A 436 22.05 8.39 -16.48
N ILE A 437 21.07 9.22 -16.88
CA ILE A 437 21.17 10.04 -18.09
C ILE A 437 22.46 10.86 -17.98
N ARG A 438 23.52 10.43 -18.65
CA ARG A 438 24.69 11.28 -18.85
C ARG A 438 24.20 12.45 -19.67
N GLN A 439 24.28 13.64 -19.12
CA GLN A 439 24.15 14.87 -19.89
C GLN A 439 25.17 14.77 -21.03
N GLY A 440 24.68 14.77 -22.26
CA GLY A 440 25.55 14.86 -23.42
C GLY A 440 26.43 16.09 -23.33
N PRO A 441 27.65 16.08 -23.86
CA PRO A 441 28.50 17.26 -23.86
C PRO A 441 27.80 18.37 -24.62
N ALA A 442 27.58 19.49 -23.91
CA ALA A 442 27.15 20.73 -24.52
C ALA A 442 28.22 21.14 -25.55
N GLY A 443 27.81 21.27 -26.79
CA GLY A 443 28.46 22.15 -27.75
C GLY A 443 29.80 21.69 -28.29
N ALA A 444 29.78 20.88 -29.34
CA ALA A 444 30.78 21.02 -30.43
C ALA A 444 30.24 22.10 -31.37
N ALA A 445 30.67 23.34 -31.15
CA ALA A 445 30.49 24.41 -32.14
C ALA A 445 31.14 23.96 -33.45
N ALA A 446 30.34 23.82 -34.50
CA ALA A 446 30.81 23.63 -35.84
C ALA A 446 31.63 24.88 -36.24
N ALA A 447 32.95 24.73 -36.38
CA ALA A 447 33.78 25.66 -37.08
C ALA A 447 33.46 25.53 -38.59
N LEU A 448 32.95 26.59 -39.18
CA LEU A 448 32.83 26.75 -40.62
C LEU A 448 34.26 26.94 -41.19
N PRO A 449 34.65 26.25 -42.27
CA PRO A 449 35.89 26.57 -42.98
C PRO A 449 35.68 27.88 -43.80
N SER A 450 36.68 28.73 -43.73
CA SER A 450 36.89 29.90 -44.56
C SER A 450 37.10 29.59 -46.01
#